data_4a2d789ef4d2826caa87a012db33c77b
#
_entry.id   4a2d789ef4d2826caa87a012db33c77b
#
_cell.length_a   1.000
_cell.length_b   1.000
_cell.length_c   1.000
_cell.angle_alpha   90.00
_cell.angle_beta   90.00
_cell.angle_gamma   90.00
#
_symmetry.space_group_name_H-M   'P 1'
#
loop_
_entity.id
_entity.type
_entity.pdbx_description
1 polymer ?
#
loop_
_entity_poly.entity_id
_entity_poly.type
_entity_poly.pdbx_seq_one_letter_code
_entity_poly.pdbx_strand_id
1 'polypeptide(L)'
;SELSASVPTTANLSSYINDDTVGMKDDIKNDFIPDFTKELSQWGENKVYGLPMTKSTEVLYVNKNLLEQLGYTTDDLKDLTFEKLAEISQKAYDELGIAGFGFDSSSNAFISTLKEDGKDFVQMDGKINIQNDWAKKFMQFFREKTQSGAFRVVGEDKFLSGPFSNQKILSYQGSSAGFAHINNNDEFEIAVAEVPHFEGKDKAIIQQGASLFITNNVSAEQQYAAYEFIKFATNTENTAKFATSTGYLPVRKSAQDTDTVKNLLADSTSLYGKIYNVASESLKFAYFTPAINNAQSARNIIQEKYESYVNGSITDIDTFINDTTSQVKTSIQRQ
;
A
#
# COMPACT_ATOMS: atom_id res chain seq x y z
N SER A 1 -10.01 -4.21 9.37
CA SER A 1 -10.55 -4.50 8.06
C SER A 1 -11.96 -5.09 8.15
N GLU A 2 -12.66 -5.19 7.04
CA GLU A 2 -14.03 -5.73 6.96
C GLU A 2 -14.15 -7.19 7.45
N LEU A 3 -13.06 -7.94 7.50
CA LEU A 3 -13.04 -9.30 8.00
C LEU A 3 -13.44 -9.40 9.47
N SER A 4 -13.17 -8.40 10.32
CA SER A 4 -13.58 -8.47 11.73
C SER A 4 -15.09 -8.66 11.91
N ALA A 5 -15.90 -8.05 11.04
CA ALA A 5 -17.35 -8.25 11.02
C ALA A 5 -17.75 -9.59 10.39
N SER A 6 -16.89 -10.18 9.55
CA SER A 6 -17.16 -11.40 8.80
C SER A 6 -16.60 -12.68 9.46
N VAL A 7 -15.79 -12.57 10.52
CA VAL A 7 -15.23 -13.72 11.23
C VAL A 7 -16.29 -14.76 11.64
N PRO A 8 -17.49 -14.39 12.11
CA PRO A 8 -18.54 -15.37 12.43
C PRO A 8 -18.99 -16.22 11.23
N THR A 9 -18.80 -15.74 10.00
CA THR A 9 -19.19 -16.44 8.76
C THR A 9 -18.01 -17.03 8.01
N THR A 10 -16.81 -16.95 8.56
CA THR A 10 -15.55 -17.41 7.95
C THR A 10 -15.05 -18.67 8.64
N ALA A 11 -14.66 -19.68 7.87
CA ALA A 11 -14.11 -20.92 8.41
C ALA A 11 -12.72 -20.69 9.01
N ASN A 12 -12.47 -21.28 10.17
CA ASN A 12 -11.12 -21.37 10.74
C ASN A 12 -10.34 -22.47 10.03
N LEU A 13 -9.29 -22.10 9.33
CA LEU A 13 -8.48 -23.02 8.51
C LEU A 13 -7.42 -23.78 9.31
N SER A 14 -7.28 -23.53 10.62
CA SER A 14 -6.20 -24.12 11.43
C SER A 14 -6.22 -25.63 11.43
N SER A 15 -7.40 -26.29 11.39
CA SER A 15 -7.52 -27.74 11.31
C SER A 15 -6.98 -28.30 9.99
N TYR A 16 -7.31 -27.66 8.87
CA TYR A 16 -6.78 -28.04 7.56
C TYR A 16 -5.27 -27.79 7.45
N ILE A 17 -4.80 -26.63 7.93
CA ILE A 17 -3.39 -26.23 7.87
C ILE A 17 -2.50 -27.18 8.68
N ASN A 18 -2.98 -27.67 9.83
CA ASN A 18 -2.23 -28.56 10.73
C ASN A 18 -2.48 -30.05 10.47
N ASP A 19 -3.27 -30.43 9.49
CA ASP A 19 -3.51 -31.81 9.12
C ASP A 19 -2.22 -32.48 8.58
N ASP A 20 -1.93 -33.69 9.02
CA ASP A 20 -0.69 -34.37 8.66
C ASP A 20 -0.63 -34.82 7.19
N THR A 21 -1.78 -34.91 6.51
CA THR A 21 -1.88 -35.43 5.14
C THR A 21 -2.02 -34.28 4.11
N VAL A 22 -2.88 -33.33 4.41
CA VAL A 22 -3.25 -32.24 3.45
C VAL A 22 -2.79 -30.86 3.90
N GLY A 23 -2.16 -30.77 5.06
CA GLY A 23 -1.77 -29.51 5.69
C GLY A 23 -0.69 -28.73 4.95
N MET A 24 -0.52 -27.49 5.37
CA MET A 24 0.47 -26.53 4.86
C MET A 24 1.31 -25.91 5.99
N LYS A 25 1.36 -26.56 7.15
CA LYS A 25 2.02 -26.00 8.34
C LYS A 25 3.49 -25.65 8.08
N ASP A 26 4.20 -26.53 7.42
CA ASP A 26 5.62 -26.34 7.12
C ASP A 26 5.81 -25.27 6.01
N ASP A 27 4.94 -25.25 5.02
CA ASP A 27 4.94 -24.21 3.99
C ASP A 27 4.73 -22.83 4.59
N ILE A 28 3.72 -22.67 5.45
CA ILE A 28 3.41 -21.39 6.10
C ILE A 28 4.58 -20.93 6.97
N LYS A 29 5.19 -21.85 7.70
CA LYS A 29 6.31 -21.53 8.59
C LYS A 29 7.59 -21.15 7.84
N ASN A 30 7.91 -21.87 6.76
CA ASN A 30 9.24 -21.83 6.16
C ASN A 30 9.27 -21.06 4.84
N ASP A 31 8.19 -21.06 4.07
CA ASP A 31 8.16 -20.58 2.69
C ASP A 31 7.26 -19.35 2.47
N PHE A 32 6.10 -19.27 3.13
CA PHE A 32 5.31 -18.04 3.04
C PHE A 32 6.08 -16.83 3.58
N ILE A 33 5.86 -15.66 2.99
CA ILE A 33 6.43 -14.39 3.47
C ILE A 33 5.77 -14.06 4.81
N PRO A 34 6.55 -13.95 5.91
CA PRO A 34 5.99 -13.86 7.26
C PRO A 34 5.07 -12.66 7.48
N ASP A 35 5.40 -11.49 6.89
CA ASP A 35 4.60 -10.28 7.07
C ASP A 35 3.20 -10.43 6.47
N PHE A 36 3.06 -11.18 5.37
CA PHE A 36 1.77 -11.45 4.76
C PHE A 36 0.90 -12.42 5.57
N THR A 37 1.51 -13.38 6.23
CA THR A 37 0.78 -14.32 7.10
C THR A 37 0.46 -13.70 8.46
N LYS A 38 1.34 -12.86 8.99
CA LYS A 38 1.15 -12.16 10.27
C LYS A 38 -0.10 -11.28 10.28
N GLU A 39 -0.41 -10.60 9.18
CA GLU A 39 -1.66 -9.84 9.05
C GLU A 39 -2.89 -10.70 9.34
N LEU A 40 -2.86 -11.97 8.95
CA LEU A 40 -3.97 -12.90 9.07
C LEU A 40 -4.10 -13.56 10.46
N SER A 41 -3.17 -13.29 11.37
CA SER A 41 -3.19 -13.78 12.77
C SER A 41 -3.88 -12.83 13.76
N GLN A 42 -4.45 -11.72 13.29
CA GLN A 42 -5.02 -10.68 14.16
C GLN A 42 -6.32 -11.10 14.87
N TRP A 43 -6.96 -12.20 14.46
CA TRP A 43 -8.28 -12.62 14.97
C TRP A 43 -8.22 -13.70 16.05
N GLY A 44 -7.11 -13.87 16.71
CA GLY A 44 -6.92 -14.77 17.86
C GLY A 44 -5.74 -15.70 17.73
N GLU A 45 -5.19 -16.10 18.88
CA GLU A 45 -4.07 -17.03 18.93
C GLU A 45 -4.42 -18.38 18.29
N ASN A 46 -3.51 -18.90 17.48
CA ASN A 46 -3.63 -20.18 16.77
C ASN A 46 -4.85 -20.30 15.83
N LYS A 47 -5.44 -19.18 15.41
CA LYS A 47 -6.54 -19.17 14.44
C LYS A 47 -6.08 -18.55 13.14
N VAL A 48 -6.30 -19.23 12.03
CA VAL A 48 -6.03 -18.75 10.68
C VAL A 48 -7.33 -18.77 9.89
N TYR A 49 -7.80 -17.61 9.48
CA TYR A 49 -9.06 -17.48 8.76
C TYR A 49 -8.86 -17.31 7.24
N GLY A 50 -7.64 -17.09 6.78
CA GLY A 50 -7.34 -16.94 5.37
C GLY A 50 -5.86 -17.11 5.06
N LEU A 51 -5.53 -17.15 3.76
CA LEU A 51 -4.15 -17.17 3.28
C LEU A 51 -3.90 -16.02 2.31
N PRO A 52 -2.70 -15.42 2.30
CA PRO A 52 -2.39 -14.31 1.43
C PRO A 52 -2.42 -14.75 -0.04
N MET A 53 -2.89 -13.88 -0.94
CA MET A 53 -2.94 -14.16 -2.38
C MET A 53 -2.39 -13.00 -3.20
N THR A 54 -3.05 -11.84 -3.16
CA THR A 54 -2.70 -10.68 -3.98
C THR A 54 -2.05 -9.62 -3.09
N LYS A 55 -0.76 -9.73 -2.83
CA LYS A 55 -0.04 -8.82 -1.94
C LYS A 55 0.73 -7.76 -2.72
N SER A 56 0.68 -6.54 -2.23
CA SER A 56 1.39 -5.39 -2.77
C SER A 56 1.80 -4.44 -1.66
N THR A 57 2.57 -3.45 -2.01
CA THR A 57 2.86 -2.28 -1.19
C THR A 57 2.82 -1.05 -2.09
N GLU A 58 3.32 0.09 -1.62
CA GLU A 58 3.43 1.29 -2.46
C GLU A 58 4.87 1.50 -2.89
N VAL A 59 5.05 2.13 -4.04
CA VAL A 59 6.33 2.57 -4.58
C VAL A 59 6.18 3.99 -5.13
N LEU A 60 7.29 4.67 -5.32
CA LEU A 60 7.35 5.96 -6.01
C LEU A 60 7.67 5.72 -7.49
N TYR A 61 6.74 6.07 -8.38
CA TYR A 61 6.94 6.13 -9.81
C TYR A 61 7.43 7.51 -10.22
N VAL A 62 8.47 7.59 -11.03
CA VAL A 62 9.07 8.86 -11.46
C VAL A 62 9.32 8.85 -12.96
N ASN A 63 8.92 9.90 -13.66
CA ASN A 63 9.33 10.14 -15.04
C ASN A 63 10.79 10.58 -15.05
N LYS A 64 11.68 9.64 -15.44
CA LYS A 64 13.13 9.85 -15.38
C LYS A 64 13.58 10.97 -16.31
N ASN A 65 12.97 11.10 -17.49
CA ASN A 65 13.35 12.12 -18.46
C ASN A 65 13.04 13.52 -17.94
N LEU A 66 11.87 13.73 -17.32
CA LEU A 66 11.52 15.00 -16.69
C LEU A 66 12.40 15.28 -15.46
N LEU A 67 12.71 14.25 -14.66
CA LEU A 67 13.63 14.37 -13.52
C LEU A 67 15.00 14.89 -13.98
N GLU A 68 15.56 14.29 -15.04
CA GLU A 68 16.86 14.66 -15.62
C GLU A 68 16.80 16.07 -16.25
N GLN A 69 15.70 16.45 -16.88
CA GLN A 69 15.47 17.80 -17.40
C GLN A 69 15.53 18.86 -16.29
N LEU A 70 15.08 18.51 -15.08
CA LEU A 70 15.17 19.35 -13.91
C LEU A 70 16.57 19.34 -13.25
N GLY A 71 17.53 18.60 -13.81
CA GLY A 71 18.90 18.52 -13.29
C GLY A 71 19.10 17.56 -12.12
N TYR A 72 18.16 16.66 -11.88
CA TYR A 72 18.26 15.60 -10.88
C TYR A 72 18.50 14.24 -11.55
N THR A 73 18.90 13.26 -10.75
CA THR A 73 19.15 11.89 -11.21
C THR A 73 18.41 10.90 -10.32
N THR A 74 18.42 9.63 -10.67
CA THR A 74 17.86 8.57 -9.81
C THR A 74 18.61 8.41 -8.49
N ASP A 75 19.84 8.92 -8.36
CA ASP A 75 20.56 8.94 -7.10
C ASP A 75 19.94 9.90 -6.09
N ASP A 76 19.30 10.98 -6.55
CA ASP A 76 18.56 11.91 -5.70
C ASP A 76 17.29 11.30 -5.10
N LEU A 77 16.84 10.14 -5.61
CA LEU A 77 15.69 9.41 -5.11
C LEU A 77 16.04 8.40 -4.00
N LYS A 78 17.34 8.19 -3.73
CA LYS A 78 17.78 7.29 -2.68
C LYS A 78 17.55 7.93 -1.32
N ASP A 79 16.90 7.16 -0.43
CA ASP A 79 16.54 7.65 0.92
C ASP A 79 15.80 9.00 0.88
N LEU A 80 14.88 9.13 -0.05
CA LEU A 80 14.18 10.37 -0.37
C LEU A 80 13.31 10.83 0.80
N THR A 81 13.51 12.09 1.23
CA THR A 81 12.64 12.73 2.22
C THR A 81 11.51 13.53 1.54
N PHE A 82 10.38 13.74 2.24
CA PHE A 82 9.31 14.61 1.76
C PHE A 82 9.79 16.04 1.54
N GLU A 83 10.73 16.50 2.35
CA GLU A 83 11.34 17.82 2.21
C GLU A 83 12.10 17.93 0.88
N LYS A 84 12.94 16.95 0.55
CA LYS A 84 13.67 16.91 -0.73
C LYS A 84 12.72 16.72 -1.92
N LEU A 85 11.74 15.85 -1.78
CA LEU A 85 10.71 15.65 -2.80
C LEU A 85 9.93 16.96 -3.07
N ALA A 86 9.64 17.74 -2.02
CA ALA A 86 8.96 19.03 -2.18
C ALA A 86 9.82 20.05 -2.95
N GLU A 87 11.15 20.07 -2.76
CA GLU A 87 12.06 20.91 -3.56
C GLU A 87 12.00 20.52 -5.04
N ILE A 88 12.15 19.22 -5.33
CA ILE A 88 12.08 18.69 -6.72
C ILE A 88 10.71 19.02 -7.33
N SER A 89 9.65 18.84 -6.57
CA SER A 89 8.26 19.05 -7.02
C SER A 89 7.96 20.52 -7.28
N GLN A 90 8.46 21.41 -6.44
CA GLN A 90 8.31 22.87 -6.66
C GLN A 90 9.03 23.28 -7.94
N LYS A 91 10.25 22.77 -8.15
CA LYS A 91 10.98 23.03 -9.41
C LYS A 91 10.25 22.50 -10.63
N ALA A 92 9.60 21.34 -10.54
CA ALA A 92 8.78 20.82 -11.62
C ALA A 92 7.59 21.76 -11.93
N TYR A 93 6.96 22.29 -10.90
CA TYR A 93 5.89 23.25 -11.08
C TYR A 93 6.37 24.58 -11.69
N ASP A 94 7.47 25.12 -11.20
CA ASP A 94 8.01 26.41 -11.62
C ASP A 94 8.58 26.39 -13.05
N GLU A 95 9.26 25.31 -13.45
CA GLU A 95 9.95 25.22 -14.73
C GLU A 95 9.14 24.50 -15.81
N LEU A 96 8.29 23.52 -15.44
CA LEU A 96 7.55 22.70 -16.41
C LEU A 96 6.03 22.96 -16.36
N GLY A 97 5.52 23.66 -15.36
CA GLY A 97 4.09 23.93 -15.17
C GLY A 97 3.27 22.70 -14.79
N ILE A 98 3.90 21.65 -14.24
CA ILE A 98 3.25 20.42 -13.81
C ILE A 98 3.46 20.19 -12.33
N ALA A 99 2.52 19.50 -11.66
CA ALA A 99 2.76 19.05 -10.29
C ALA A 99 3.93 18.05 -10.26
N GLY A 100 4.79 18.16 -9.25
CA GLY A 100 5.92 17.25 -9.09
C GLY A 100 5.55 15.94 -8.42
N PHE A 101 4.52 15.95 -7.56
CA PHE A 101 4.17 14.76 -6.80
C PHE A 101 2.68 14.67 -6.46
N GLY A 102 2.21 13.43 -6.23
CA GLY A 102 0.90 13.15 -5.68
C GLY A 102 0.78 11.72 -5.12
N PHE A 103 -0.25 11.50 -4.30
CA PHE A 103 -0.59 10.19 -3.77
C PHE A 103 -1.80 9.60 -4.49
N ASP A 104 -1.74 8.34 -4.89
CA ASP A 104 -2.93 7.60 -5.37
C ASP A 104 -3.96 7.38 -4.24
N SER A 105 -3.49 7.32 -3.00
CA SER A 105 -4.33 7.14 -1.82
C SER A 105 -3.97 8.13 -0.72
N SER A 106 -4.76 9.18 -0.57
CA SER A 106 -4.59 10.16 0.51
C SER A 106 -4.80 9.54 1.89
N SER A 107 -5.63 8.49 2.00
CA SER A 107 -5.77 7.75 3.26
C SER A 107 -4.52 6.95 3.62
N ASN A 108 -3.87 6.31 2.64
CA ASN A 108 -2.58 5.65 2.88
C ASN A 108 -1.50 6.66 3.29
N ALA A 109 -1.41 7.78 2.56
CA ALA A 109 -0.48 8.86 2.88
C ALA A 109 -0.61 9.30 4.34
N PHE A 110 -1.83 9.59 4.79
CA PHE A 110 -2.09 10.01 6.17
C PHE A 110 -1.69 8.93 7.19
N ILE A 111 -2.11 7.68 6.96
CA ILE A 111 -1.89 6.56 7.89
C ILE A 111 -0.40 6.20 7.95
N SER A 112 0.30 6.17 6.82
CA SER A 112 1.74 5.86 6.76
C SER A 112 2.56 6.96 7.43
N THR A 113 2.24 8.23 7.18
CA THR A 113 2.95 9.34 7.82
C THR A 113 2.74 9.37 9.35
N LEU A 114 1.56 8.98 9.84
CA LEU A 114 1.38 8.77 11.28
C LEU A 114 2.30 7.66 11.81
N LYS A 115 2.42 6.58 11.04
CA LYS A 115 3.24 5.42 11.41
C LYS A 115 4.73 5.73 11.44
N GLU A 116 5.22 6.67 10.64
CA GLU A 116 6.60 7.17 10.68
C GLU A 116 7.00 7.72 12.07
N ASP A 117 6.04 8.16 12.87
CA ASP A 117 6.22 8.59 14.28
C ASP A 117 5.80 7.49 15.29
N GLY A 118 5.76 6.24 14.85
CA GLY A 118 5.40 5.10 15.68
C GLY A 118 3.91 5.02 16.08
N LYS A 119 3.03 5.84 15.47
CA LYS A 119 1.62 5.92 15.84
C LYS A 119 0.75 5.15 14.86
N ASP A 120 0.02 4.16 15.37
CA ASP A 120 -1.06 3.57 14.59
C ASP A 120 -2.25 4.52 14.56
N PHE A 121 -2.80 4.75 13.39
CA PHE A 121 -3.98 5.60 13.17
C PHE A 121 -5.18 5.20 14.05
N VAL A 122 -5.48 3.89 14.11
CA VAL A 122 -6.43 3.29 15.05
C VAL A 122 -5.79 2.02 15.61
N GLN A 123 -5.96 1.79 16.92
CA GLN A 123 -5.51 0.56 17.59
C GLN A 123 -6.62 -0.49 17.62
N MET A 124 -6.26 -1.74 17.92
CA MET A 124 -7.22 -2.86 18.03
C MET A 124 -8.32 -2.63 19.08
N ASP A 125 -8.04 -1.85 20.11
CA ASP A 125 -9.01 -1.44 21.14
C ASP A 125 -9.94 -0.30 20.70
N GLY A 126 -9.79 0.18 19.46
CA GLY A 126 -10.56 1.30 18.91
C GLY A 126 -10.04 2.68 19.28
N LYS A 127 -8.88 2.78 19.95
CA LYS A 127 -8.26 4.08 20.25
C LYS A 127 -7.76 4.72 18.97
N ILE A 128 -8.11 5.99 18.76
CA ILE A 128 -7.76 6.78 17.58
C ILE A 128 -6.61 7.73 17.94
N ASN A 129 -5.55 7.76 17.12
CA ASN A 129 -4.36 8.56 17.37
C ASN A 129 -4.18 9.73 16.36
N ILE A 130 -5.28 10.29 15.86
CA ILE A 130 -5.25 11.43 14.94
C ILE A 130 -4.92 12.75 15.67
N GLN A 131 -5.39 12.91 16.91
CA GLN A 131 -5.24 14.15 17.69
C GLN A 131 -3.83 14.24 18.31
N ASN A 132 -2.84 14.65 17.50
CA ASN A 132 -1.47 14.87 17.96
C ASN A 132 -0.76 15.92 17.09
N ASP A 133 0.34 16.48 17.62
CA ASP A 133 1.10 17.55 16.95
C ASP A 133 1.77 17.08 15.66
N TRP A 134 2.15 15.81 15.57
CA TRP A 134 2.72 15.26 14.35
C TRP A 134 1.70 15.26 13.22
N ALA A 135 0.45 14.83 13.49
CA ALA A 135 -0.62 14.88 12.50
C ALA A 135 -0.89 16.29 11.98
N LYS A 136 -0.88 17.28 12.88
CA LYS A 136 -1.00 18.70 12.49
C LYS A 136 0.16 19.14 11.60
N LYS A 137 1.39 18.80 11.98
CA LYS A 137 2.62 19.22 11.29
C LYS A 137 2.65 18.70 9.85
N PHE A 138 2.49 17.40 9.64
CA PHE A 138 2.57 16.86 8.29
C PHE A 138 1.38 17.28 7.42
N MET A 139 0.18 17.41 7.99
CA MET A 139 -0.97 17.89 7.23
C MET A 139 -0.83 19.35 6.79
N GLN A 140 -0.25 20.22 7.63
CA GLN A 140 0.10 21.58 7.24
C GLN A 140 1.13 21.62 6.11
N PHE A 141 2.15 20.76 6.18
CA PHE A 141 3.15 20.59 5.12
C PHE A 141 2.49 20.16 3.80
N PHE A 142 1.68 19.11 3.80
CA PHE A 142 1.02 18.64 2.57
C PHE A 142 0.06 19.68 2.00
N ARG A 143 -0.66 20.42 2.86
CA ARG A 143 -1.48 21.54 2.41
C ARG A 143 -0.66 22.63 1.74
N GLU A 144 0.44 23.07 2.35
CA GLU A 144 1.33 24.09 1.78
C GLU A 144 1.84 23.65 0.41
N LYS A 145 2.30 22.41 0.26
CA LYS A 145 2.83 21.92 -1.01
C LYS A 145 1.75 21.69 -2.07
N THR A 146 0.53 21.37 -1.66
CA THR A 146 -0.61 21.29 -2.60
C THR A 146 -1.02 22.70 -3.06
N GLN A 147 -1.08 23.67 -2.16
CA GLN A 147 -1.46 25.04 -2.50
C GLN A 147 -0.41 25.80 -3.32
N SER A 148 0.88 25.43 -3.19
CA SER A 148 1.94 25.99 -4.04
C SER A 148 1.95 25.39 -5.46
N GLY A 149 1.18 24.33 -5.73
CA GLY A 149 1.19 23.59 -6.99
C GLY A 149 2.26 22.49 -7.08
N ALA A 150 3.18 22.40 -6.10
CA ALA A 150 4.21 21.37 -6.07
C ALA A 150 3.61 19.97 -5.96
N PHE A 151 2.59 19.79 -5.11
CA PHE A 151 1.85 18.55 -4.95
C PHE A 151 0.43 18.66 -5.51
N ARG A 152 -0.19 17.53 -5.81
CA ARG A 152 -1.60 17.46 -6.18
C ARG A 152 -2.30 16.28 -5.53
N VAL A 153 -3.61 16.37 -5.39
CA VAL A 153 -4.49 15.23 -5.10
C VAL A 153 -4.96 14.56 -6.38
N VAL A 154 -5.48 13.36 -6.25
CA VAL A 154 -6.07 12.60 -7.38
C VAL A 154 -7.21 13.38 -8.04
N GLY A 155 -8.13 13.92 -7.24
CA GLY A 155 -9.28 14.64 -7.75
C GLY A 155 -10.18 13.76 -8.64
N GLU A 156 -10.54 14.27 -9.80
CA GLU A 156 -11.41 13.57 -10.77
C GLU A 156 -10.70 12.42 -11.50
N ASP A 157 -9.38 12.37 -11.50
CA ASP A 157 -8.59 11.33 -12.21
C ASP A 157 -8.74 9.94 -11.58
N LYS A 158 -9.17 9.82 -10.33
CA LYS A 158 -9.27 8.60 -9.51
C LYS A 158 -7.91 7.95 -9.20
N PHE A 159 -6.99 7.93 -10.15
CA PHE A 159 -5.61 7.44 -10.04
C PHE A 159 -4.66 8.35 -10.81
N LEU A 160 -3.44 8.48 -10.35
CA LEU A 160 -2.42 9.33 -10.98
C LEU A 160 -1.66 8.64 -12.11
N SER A 161 -1.88 7.34 -12.34
CA SER A 161 -1.29 6.61 -13.48
C SER A 161 -1.67 7.24 -14.83
N GLY A 162 -2.89 7.75 -14.99
CA GLY A 162 -3.31 8.44 -16.21
C GLY A 162 -2.58 9.77 -16.42
N PRO A 163 -2.62 10.73 -15.49
CA PRO A 163 -1.81 11.95 -15.54
C PRO A 163 -0.31 11.67 -15.71
N PHE A 164 0.24 10.66 -15.04
CA PHE A 164 1.63 10.26 -15.17
C PHE A 164 1.98 9.77 -16.58
N SER A 165 1.17 8.87 -17.13
CA SER A 165 1.33 8.38 -18.51
C SER A 165 1.30 9.50 -19.55
N ASN A 166 0.55 10.57 -19.28
CA ASN A 166 0.45 11.75 -20.15
C ASN A 166 1.43 12.88 -19.76
N GLN A 167 2.43 12.60 -18.94
CA GLN A 167 3.47 13.55 -18.51
C GLN A 167 2.92 14.83 -17.84
N LYS A 168 1.75 14.74 -17.18
CA LYS A 168 1.10 15.85 -16.46
C LYS A 168 1.44 15.88 -14.96
N ILE A 169 2.27 14.97 -14.51
CA ILE A 169 2.86 14.91 -13.17
C ILE A 169 4.24 14.25 -13.28
N LEU A 170 5.21 14.74 -12.51
CA LEU A 170 6.57 14.19 -12.52
C LEU A 170 6.65 12.83 -11.85
N SER A 171 5.99 12.68 -10.71
CA SER A 171 6.05 11.48 -9.89
C SER A 171 4.77 11.26 -9.10
N TYR A 172 4.51 10.00 -8.72
CA TYR A 172 3.42 9.69 -7.78
C TYR A 172 3.72 8.45 -6.96
N GLN A 173 3.19 8.42 -5.75
CA GLN A 173 3.19 7.24 -4.91
C GLN A 173 1.92 6.43 -5.16
N GLY A 174 2.10 5.18 -5.55
CA GLY A 174 0.98 4.28 -5.85
C GLY A 174 1.33 2.82 -5.61
N SER A 175 0.34 1.95 -5.80
CA SER A 175 0.51 0.51 -5.60
C SER A 175 1.59 -0.07 -6.50
N SER A 176 2.44 -0.95 -5.95
CA SER A 176 3.37 -1.75 -6.75
C SER A 176 2.66 -2.63 -7.80
N ALA A 177 1.38 -2.97 -7.58
CA ALA A 177 0.55 -3.66 -8.57
C ALA A 177 -0.10 -2.72 -9.60
N GLY A 178 0.14 -1.42 -9.50
CA GLY A 178 -0.43 -0.41 -10.40
C GLY A 178 0.23 -0.30 -11.77
N PHE A 179 1.38 -0.95 -11.99
CA PHE A 179 2.20 -0.76 -13.20
C PHE A 179 1.45 -1.08 -14.50
N ALA A 180 0.52 -2.05 -14.48
CA ALA A 180 -0.28 -2.41 -15.65
C ALA A 180 -1.23 -1.29 -16.13
N HIS A 181 -1.43 -0.27 -15.31
CA HIS A 181 -2.24 0.91 -15.63
C HIS A 181 -1.40 2.10 -16.10
N ILE A 182 -0.07 1.95 -16.16
CA ILE A 182 0.82 2.97 -16.71
C ILE A 182 1.03 2.65 -18.18
N ASN A 183 0.52 3.50 -19.05
CA ASN A 183 0.69 3.39 -20.49
C ASN A 183 1.34 4.67 -21.02
N ASN A 184 2.66 4.69 -21.03
CA ASN A 184 3.46 5.83 -21.50
C ASN A 184 3.88 5.69 -22.98
N ASN A 185 3.40 4.67 -23.71
CA ASN A 185 3.74 4.40 -25.11
C ASN A 185 5.25 4.42 -25.41
N ASP A 186 6.08 4.07 -24.42
CA ASP A 186 7.55 4.15 -24.47
C ASP A 186 8.09 5.58 -24.73
N GLU A 187 7.29 6.62 -24.46
CA GLU A 187 7.70 8.02 -24.67
C GLU A 187 8.74 8.49 -23.65
N PHE A 188 8.81 7.86 -22.49
CA PHE A 188 9.79 8.18 -21.45
C PHE A 188 10.17 6.96 -20.61
N GLU A 189 11.35 7.00 -19.98
CA GLU A 189 11.80 5.97 -19.05
C GLU A 189 11.18 6.19 -17.67
N ILE A 190 10.69 5.10 -17.06
CA ILE A 190 10.14 5.11 -15.71
C ILE A 190 11.21 4.65 -14.73
N ALA A 191 11.53 5.50 -13.77
CA ALA A 191 12.27 5.13 -12.57
C ALA A 191 11.30 4.74 -11.45
N VAL A 192 11.74 3.81 -10.61
CA VAL A 192 10.99 3.37 -9.43
C VAL A 192 11.89 3.51 -8.21
N ALA A 193 11.35 4.08 -7.14
CA ALA A 193 12.07 4.27 -5.88
C ALA A 193 11.22 3.85 -4.68
N GLU A 194 11.87 3.73 -3.50
CA GLU A 194 11.17 3.61 -2.23
C GLU A 194 10.28 4.85 -2.02
N VAL A 195 9.19 4.68 -1.28
CA VAL A 195 8.34 5.81 -0.90
C VAL A 195 9.12 6.80 -0.02
N PRO A 196 8.83 8.12 -0.14
CA PRO A 196 9.48 9.12 0.69
C PRO A 196 9.04 9.00 2.15
N HIS A 197 9.85 9.55 3.05
CA HIS A 197 9.54 9.69 4.48
C HIS A 197 9.94 11.09 4.96
N PHE A 198 9.45 11.52 6.11
CA PHE A 198 9.90 12.80 6.69
C PHE A 198 11.29 12.69 7.30
N GLU A 199 12.08 13.75 7.17
CA GLU A 199 13.44 13.82 7.74
C GLU A 199 13.40 13.54 9.25
N GLY A 200 14.29 12.64 9.71
CA GLY A 200 14.39 12.22 11.11
C GLY A 200 13.23 11.34 11.59
N LYS A 201 12.42 10.79 10.69
CA LYS A 201 11.37 9.82 10.99
C LYS A 201 11.70 8.44 10.45
N ASP A 202 11.08 7.42 11.02
CA ASP A 202 11.19 6.05 10.53
C ASP A 202 10.48 5.90 9.18
N LYS A 203 10.99 5.02 8.32
CA LYS A 203 10.26 4.63 7.11
C LYS A 203 9.07 3.75 7.50
N ALA A 204 7.94 4.00 6.88
CA ALA A 204 6.74 3.20 7.05
C ALA A 204 6.01 3.02 5.72
N ILE A 205 5.75 1.77 5.34
CA ILE A 205 5.07 1.44 4.10
C ILE A 205 3.87 0.53 4.38
N ILE A 206 2.73 0.85 3.81
CA ILE A 206 1.53 0.06 4.04
C ILE A 206 1.53 -1.22 3.22
N GLN A 207 1.30 -2.36 3.87
CA GLN A 207 1.00 -3.61 3.21
C GLN A 207 -0.43 -3.57 2.66
N GLN A 208 -0.58 -3.97 1.42
CA GLN A 208 -1.84 -3.94 0.69
C GLN A 208 -2.18 -5.32 0.12
N GLY A 209 -3.37 -5.42 -0.47
CA GLY A 209 -3.81 -6.57 -1.23
C GLY A 209 -4.72 -7.49 -0.44
N ALA A 210 -5.31 -8.44 -1.17
CA ALA A 210 -6.31 -9.34 -0.65
C ALA A 210 -5.73 -10.69 -0.20
N SER A 211 -6.52 -11.37 0.62
CA SER A 211 -6.31 -12.75 1.03
C SER A 211 -7.52 -13.59 0.69
N LEU A 212 -7.35 -14.89 0.55
CA LEU A 212 -8.43 -15.84 0.31
C LEU A 212 -8.99 -16.36 1.63
N PHE A 213 -10.30 -16.37 1.72
CA PHE A 213 -11.06 -16.84 2.88
C PHE A 213 -12.08 -17.89 2.44
N ILE A 214 -12.43 -18.81 3.34
CA ILE A 214 -13.47 -19.80 3.11
C ILE A 214 -14.68 -19.46 3.99
N THR A 215 -15.87 -19.43 3.41
CA THR A 215 -17.09 -19.24 4.18
C THR A 215 -17.44 -20.51 4.96
N ASN A 216 -17.98 -20.35 6.18
CA ASN A 216 -18.38 -21.48 7.03
C ASN A 216 -19.84 -21.91 6.86
N ASN A 217 -20.62 -21.28 5.99
CA ASN A 217 -22.03 -21.60 5.71
C ASN A 217 -22.20 -22.63 4.58
N VAL A 218 -21.17 -23.40 4.28
CA VAL A 218 -21.14 -24.47 3.28
C VAL A 218 -20.71 -25.79 3.92
N SER A 219 -20.90 -26.93 3.21
CA SER A 219 -20.55 -28.25 3.76
C SER A 219 -19.05 -28.40 4.01
N ALA A 220 -18.65 -29.37 4.84
CA ALA A 220 -17.25 -29.67 5.10
C ALA A 220 -16.47 -30.06 3.83
N GLU A 221 -17.13 -30.80 2.91
CA GLU A 221 -16.54 -31.19 1.63
C GLU A 221 -16.29 -29.95 0.74
N GLN A 222 -17.20 -28.99 0.75
CA GLN A 222 -17.05 -27.75 0.01
C GLN A 222 -15.94 -26.86 0.62
N GLN A 223 -15.85 -26.81 1.95
CA GLN A 223 -14.74 -26.10 2.62
C GLN A 223 -13.39 -26.75 2.29
N TYR A 224 -13.33 -28.09 2.29
CA TYR A 224 -12.12 -28.83 1.92
C TYR A 224 -11.73 -28.56 0.45
N ALA A 225 -12.67 -28.61 -0.47
CA ALA A 225 -12.41 -28.30 -1.87
C ALA A 225 -11.91 -26.86 -2.07
N ALA A 226 -12.48 -25.89 -1.33
CA ALA A 226 -12.01 -24.52 -1.33
C ALA A 226 -10.58 -24.40 -0.73
N TYR A 227 -10.26 -25.16 0.30
CA TYR A 227 -8.92 -25.21 0.86
C TYR A 227 -7.89 -25.77 -0.14
N GLU A 228 -8.23 -26.85 -0.86
CA GLU A 228 -7.37 -27.39 -1.94
C GLU A 228 -7.17 -26.35 -3.07
N PHE A 229 -8.21 -25.57 -3.41
CA PHE A 229 -8.05 -24.45 -4.35
C PHE A 229 -7.08 -23.39 -3.83
N ILE A 230 -7.15 -23.02 -2.55
CA ILE A 230 -6.22 -22.06 -1.94
C ILE A 230 -4.79 -22.59 -2.02
N LYS A 231 -4.55 -23.87 -1.71
CA LYS A 231 -3.24 -24.54 -1.86
C LYS A 231 -2.72 -24.42 -3.30
N PHE A 232 -3.57 -24.75 -4.26
CA PHE A 232 -3.24 -24.65 -5.67
C PHE A 232 -2.90 -23.20 -6.06
N ALA A 233 -3.76 -22.24 -5.72
CA ALA A 233 -3.59 -20.83 -6.07
C ALA A 233 -2.32 -20.21 -5.46
N THR A 234 -1.95 -20.65 -4.27
CA THR A 234 -0.80 -20.12 -3.51
C THR A 234 0.44 -21.01 -3.56
N ASN A 235 0.50 -22.03 -4.42
CA ASN A 235 1.74 -22.81 -4.60
C ASN A 235 2.83 -21.97 -5.28
N THR A 236 4.06 -22.42 -5.25
CA THR A 236 5.25 -21.69 -5.75
C THR A 236 5.07 -21.21 -7.18
N GLU A 237 4.68 -22.10 -8.10
CA GLU A 237 4.56 -21.79 -9.53
C GLU A 237 3.40 -20.82 -9.81
N ASN A 238 2.24 -21.05 -9.18
CA ASN A 238 1.06 -20.23 -9.42
C ASN A 238 1.21 -18.84 -8.82
N THR A 239 1.81 -18.69 -7.62
CA THR A 239 2.05 -17.37 -7.07
C THR A 239 3.10 -16.61 -7.87
N ALA A 240 4.15 -17.28 -8.39
CA ALA A 240 5.12 -16.67 -9.29
C ALA A 240 4.46 -16.18 -10.58
N LYS A 241 3.69 -17.05 -11.26
CA LYS A 241 2.97 -16.71 -12.48
C LYS A 241 1.97 -15.60 -12.29
N PHE A 242 1.18 -15.65 -11.20
CA PHE A 242 0.20 -14.63 -10.88
C PHE A 242 0.89 -13.27 -10.63
N ALA A 243 1.93 -13.25 -9.81
CA ALA A 243 2.67 -12.04 -9.49
C ALA A 243 3.23 -11.38 -10.77
N THR A 244 3.94 -12.14 -11.59
CA THR A 244 4.58 -11.60 -12.83
C THR A 244 3.57 -11.17 -13.90
N SER A 245 2.35 -11.71 -13.88
CA SER A 245 1.29 -11.33 -14.82
C SER A 245 0.47 -10.11 -14.36
N THR A 246 0.48 -9.78 -13.07
CA THR A 246 -0.43 -8.80 -12.48
C THR A 246 0.27 -7.66 -11.74
N GLY A 247 1.56 -7.80 -11.44
CA GLY A 247 2.34 -6.83 -10.66
C GLY A 247 2.21 -6.98 -9.15
N TYR A 248 1.43 -7.93 -8.65
CA TYR A 248 1.44 -8.26 -7.24
C TYR A 248 2.76 -8.92 -6.83
N LEU A 249 3.03 -8.96 -5.55
CA LEU A 249 4.17 -9.69 -4.99
C LEU A 249 3.78 -11.16 -4.79
N PRO A 250 4.68 -12.12 -5.10
CA PRO A 250 4.43 -13.52 -4.78
C PRO A 250 4.39 -13.70 -3.27
N VAL A 251 3.53 -14.61 -2.81
CA VAL A 251 3.32 -14.82 -1.38
C VAL A 251 4.28 -15.85 -0.76
N ARG A 252 5.10 -16.50 -1.61
CA ARG A 252 6.10 -17.48 -1.19
C ARG A 252 7.51 -17.02 -1.53
N LYS A 253 8.46 -17.31 -0.64
CA LYS A 253 9.90 -17.09 -0.87
C LYS A 253 10.42 -17.91 -2.03
N SER A 254 10.02 -19.19 -2.11
CA SER A 254 10.41 -20.11 -3.20
C SER A 254 10.02 -19.62 -4.60
N ALA A 255 9.05 -18.75 -4.71
CA ALA A 255 8.67 -18.17 -6.00
C ALA A 255 9.80 -17.37 -6.66
N GLN A 256 10.73 -16.80 -5.86
CA GLN A 256 11.89 -16.08 -6.37
C GLN A 256 12.88 -16.99 -7.12
N ASP A 257 12.86 -18.28 -6.80
CA ASP A 257 13.72 -19.28 -7.42
C ASP A 257 13.18 -19.86 -8.73
N THR A 258 11.94 -19.54 -9.07
CA THR A 258 11.35 -19.95 -10.35
C THR A 258 12.00 -19.25 -11.54
N ASP A 259 12.08 -19.90 -12.69
CA ASP A 259 12.59 -19.30 -13.91
C ASP A 259 11.76 -18.09 -14.33
N THR A 260 10.46 -18.12 -14.09
CA THR A 260 9.54 -17.00 -14.37
C THR A 260 9.97 -15.72 -13.69
N VAL A 261 10.27 -15.77 -12.40
CA VAL A 261 10.71 -14.60 -11.63
C VAL A 261 12.16 -14.25 -11.94
N LYS A 262 13.06 -15.24 -11.99
CA LYS A 262 14.50 -15.02 -12.30
C LYS A 262 14.71 -14.32 -13.63
N ASN A 263 14.04 -14.77 -14.69
CA ASN A 263 14.16 -14.16 -16.01
C ASN A 263 13.69 -12.71 -16.02
N LEU A 264 12.61 -12.42 -15.29
CA LEU A 264 12.07 -11.07 -15.18
C LEU A 264 13.00 -10.13 -14.42
N LEU A 265 13.60 -10.62 -13.33
CA LEU A 265 14.56 -9.84 -12.53
C LEU A 265 15.89 -9.61 -13.25
N ALA A 266 16.29 -10.53 -14.13
CA ALA A 266 17.48 -10.38 -14.95
C ALA A 266 17.32 -9.32 -16.06
N ASP A 267 16.08 -8.99 -16.44
CA ASP A 267 15.79 -7.96 -17.43
C ASP A 267 15.79 -6.56 -16.76
N SER A 268 16.90 -5.83 -16.90
CA SER A 268 17.05 -4.48 -16.34
C SER A 268 16.11 -3.45 -16.97
N THR A 269 15.48 -3.74 -18.10
CA THR A 269 14.51 -2.88 -18.77
C THR A 269 13.09 -3.11 -18.27
N SER A 270 12.83 -4.26 -17.67
CA SER A 270 11.53 -4.63 -17.14
C SER A 270 11.05 -3.66 -16.04
N LEU A 271 9.96 -2.94 -16.29
CA LEU A 271 9.33 -2.09 -15.28
C LEU A 271 8.89 -2.92 -14.07
N TYR A 272 8.31 -4.11 -14.30
CA TYR A 272 7.95 -5.00 -13.20
C TYR A 272 9.17 -5.43 -12.38
N GLY A 273 10.29 -5.76 -13.03
CA GLY A 273 11.53 -6.10 -12.32
C GLY A 273 12.02 -4.97 -11.42
N LYS A 274 12.00 -3.73 -11.90
CA LYS A 274 12.32 -2.54 -11.09
C LYS A 274 11.37 -2.41 -9.88
N ILE A 275 10.06 -2.54 -10.11
CA ILE A 275 9.04 -2.46 -9.04
C ILE A 275 9.23 -3.59 -8.03
N TYR A 276 9.40 -4.83 -8.49
CA TYR A 276 9.58 -5.99 -7.62
C TYR A 276 10.77 -5.82 -6.67
N ASN A 277 11.91 -5.37 -7.19
CA ASN A 277 13.10 -5.14 -6.38
C ASN A 277 12.84 -4.09 -5.30
N VAL A 278 12.31 -2.93 -5.66
CA VAL A 278 12.00 -1.85 -4.71
C VAL A 278 10.95 -2.29 -3.69
N ALA A 279 9.85 -2.88 -4.14
CA ALA A 279 8.77 -3.31 -3.26
C ALA A 279 9.20 -4.41 -2.29
N SER A 280 9.99 -5.40 -2.75
CA SER A 280 10.50 -6.49 -1.92
C SER A 280 11.48 -6.00 -0.85
N GLU A 281 12.39 -5.09 -1.22
CA GLU A 281 13.31 -4.47 -0.26
C GLU A 281 12.59 -3.60 0.77
N SER A 282 11.49 -2.96 0.36
CA SER A 282 10.68 -2.09 1.23
C SER A 282 9.85 -2.88 2.26
N LEU A 283 9.64 -4.20 2.07
CA LEU A 283 8.87 -5.01 3.02
C LEU A 283 9.45 -4.99 4.45
N LYS A 284 10.73 -4.73 4.63
CA LYS A 284 11.35 -4.54 5.95
C LYS A 284 10.75 -3.36 6.75
N PHE A 285 10.12 -2.41 6.08
CA PHE A 285 9.42 -1.26 6.68
C PHE A 285 7.91 -1.43 6.64
N ALA A 286 7.42 -2.58 6.14
CA ALA A 286 6.00 -2.81 5.94
C ALA A 286 5.26 -2.97 7.27
N TYR A 287 4.06 -2.43 7.30
CA TYR A 287 3.11 -2.65 8.37
C TYR A 287 1.71 -2.87 7.78
N PHE A 288 0.83 -3.42 8.56
CA PHE A 288 -0.58 -3.58 8.21
C PHE A 288 -1.46 -2.86 9.25
N THR A 289 -2.59 -2.35 8.80
CA THR A 289 -3.54 -1.69 9.69
C THR A 289 -4.29 -2.71 10.54
N PRO A 290 -4.67 -2.35 11.79
CA PRO A 290 -5.43 -3.23 12.66
C PRO A 290 -6.75 -3.69 12.02
N ALA A 291 -7.14 -4.93 12.33
CA ALA A 291 -8.42 -5.49 11.95
C ALA A 291 -9.53 -4.96 12.87
N ILE A 292 -10.14 -3.86 12.49
CA ILE A 292 -11.24 -3.21 13.21
C ILE A 292 -12.52 -3.21 12.37
N ASN A 293 -13.66 -3.10 13.04
CA ASN A 293 -14.94 -2.93 12.36
C ASN A 293 -14.96 -1.64 11.54
N ASN A 294 -15.57 -1.68 10.36
CA ASN A 294 -15.72 -0.52 9.47
C ASN A 294 -14.40 0.18 9.11
N ALA A 295 -13.29 -0.55 9.06
CA ALA A 295 -11.97 -0.02 8.72
C ALA A 295 -11.98 0.74 7.38
N GLN A 296 -12.68 0.23 6.36
CA GLN A 296 -12.78 0.89 5.06
C GLN A 296 -13.54 2.22 5.16
N SER A 297 -14.62 2.28 5.93
CA SER A 297 -15.34 3.54 6.17
C SER A 297 -14.47 4.58 6.86
N ALA A 298 -13.67 4.16 7.84
CA ALA A 298 -12.70 5.05 8.50
C ALA A 298 -11.67 5.60 7.51
N ARG A 299 -11.16 4.76 6.59
CA ARG A 299 -10.22 5.18 5.53
C ARG A 299 -10.85 6.17 4.55
N ASN A 300 -12.10 5.93 4.15
CA ASN A 300 -12.82 6.84 3.25
C ASN A 300 -13.01 8.23 3.90
N ILE A 301 -13.31 8.28 5.20
CA ILE A 301 -13.39 9.53 5.95
C ILE A 301 -12.04 10.25 5.95
N ILE A 302 -10.94 9.54 6.21
CA ILE A 302 -9.59 10.13 6.16
C ILE A 302 -9.32 10.72 4.77
N GLN A 303 -9.61 9.98 3.70
CA GLN A 303 -9.38 10.45 2.34
C GLN A 303 -10.15 11.73 2.04
N GLU A 304 -11.45 11.74 2.30
CA GLU A 304 -12.31 12.91 2.08
C GLU A 304 -11.82 14.15 2.87
N LYS A 305 -11.51 13.96 4.15
CA LYS A 305 -11.05 15.05 5.01
C LYS A 305 -9.66 15.57 4.63
N TYR A 306 -8.74 14.65 4.30
CA TYR A 306 -7.41 15.00 3.80
C TYR A 306 -7.53 15.91 2.57
N GLU A 307 -8.26 15.46 1.54
CA GLU A 307 -8.42 16.21 0.30
C GLU A 307 -9.12 17.56 0.54
N SER A 308 -10.15 17.58 1.38
CA SER A 308 -10.84 18.82 1.76
C SER A 308 -9.92 19.82 2.47
N TYR A 309 -9.00 19.33 3.30
CA TYR A 309 -8.06 20.19 4.01
C TYR A 309 -6.96 20.73 3.08
N VAL A 310 -6.31 19.87 2.29
CA VAL A 310 -5.21 20.31 1.42
C VAL A 310 -5.69 21.22 0.28
N ASN A 311 -6.91 21.03 -0.22
CA ASN A 311 -7.54 21.89 -1.22
C ASN A 311 -8.12 23.19 -0.65
N GLY A 312 -8.17 23.34 0.69
CA GLY A 312 -8.60 24.55 1.35
C GLY A 312 -10.10 24.66 1.63
N SER A 313 -10.90 23.61 1.38
CA SER A 313 -12.32 23.57 1.80
C SER A 313 -12.47 23.54 3.32
N ILE A 314 -11.56 22.86 4.01
CA ILE A 314 -11.34 22.98 5.45
C ILE A 314 -10.09 23.86 5.62
N THR A 315 -10.23 25.01 6.30
CA THR A 315 -9.16 26.01 6.41
C THR A 315 -8.33 25.87 7.69
N ASP A 316 -8.96 25.41 8.76
CA ASP A 316 -8.35 25.31 10.09
C ASP A 316 -7.90 23.88 10.40
N ILE A 317 -6.66 23.75 10.88
CA ILE A 317 -6.06 22.44 11.19
C ILE A 317 -6.75 21.74 12.39
N ASP A 318 -7.17 22.51 13.39
CA ASP A 318 -7.85 21.93 14.55
C ASP A 318 -9.24 21.43 14.18
N THR A 319 -9.95 22.15 13.31
CA THR A 319 -11.21 21.69 12.71
C THR A 319 -11.00 20.39 11.94
N PHE A 320 -9.98 20.31 11.07
CA PHE A 320 -9.65 19.06 10.36
C PHE A 320 -9.43 17.90 11.32
N ILE A 321 -8.56 18.08 12.32
CA ILE A 321 -8.20 17.03 13.30
C ILE A 321 -9.43 16.58 14.11
N ASN A 322 -10.23 17.51 14.62
CA ASN A 322 -11.36 17.21 15.50
C ASN A 322 -12.50 16.54 14.72
N ASP A 323 -12.87 17.06 13.55
CA ASP A 323 -13.93 16.50 12.71
C ASP A 323 -13.56 15.11 12.22
N THR A 324 -12.33 14.93 11.75
CA THR A 324 -11.83 13.63 11.29
C THR A 324 -11.88 12.60 12.41
N THR A 325 -11.36 12.95 13.60
CA THR A 325 -11.38 12.07 14.78
C THR A 325 -12.81 11.69 15.16
N SER A 326 -13.72 12.65 15.21
CA SER A 326 -15.12 12.42 15.58
C SER A 326 -15.85 11.50 14.60
N GLN A 327 -15.66 11.73 13.30
CA GLN A 327 -16.31 10.92 12.27
C GLN A 327 -15.72 9.50 12.20
N VAL A 328 -14.41 9.34 12.31
CA VAL A 328 -13.75 8.02 12.39
C VAL A 328 -14.26 7.27 13.60
N LYS A 329 -14.31 7.91 14.78
CA LYS A 329 -14.83 7.30 16.01
C LYS A 329 -16.26 6.80 15.84
N THR A 330 -17.12 7.63 15.26
CA THR A 330 -18.52 7.26 15.00
C THR A 330 -18.61 6.10 14.01
N SER A 331 -17.75 6.09 12.98
CA SER A 331 -17.73 5.04 11.95
C SER A 331 -17.36 3.68 12.53
N ILE A 332 -16.28 3.58 13.31
CA ILE A 332 -15.79 2.29 13.87
C ILE A 332 -16.67 1.74 15.00
N GLN A 333 -17.51 2.58 15.63
CA GLN A 333 -18.44 2.18 16.69
C GLN A 333 -19.80 1.72 16.17
N ARG A 334 -20.14 1.93 14.89
CA ARG A 334 -21.37 1.42 14.29
C ARG A 334 -21.27 -0.10 14.15
N GLN A 335 -22.23 -0.80 14.75
CA GLN A 335 -22.44 -2.25 14.63
C GLN A 335 -23.14 -2.58 13.32
#